data_185d10f23289e616bc4d7fbc430fcb69
#
_entry.id   185d10f23289e616bc4d7fbc430fcb69
#
_cell.length_a   1.000
_cell.length_b   1.000
_cell.length_c   1.000
_cell.angle_alpha   90.00
_cell.angle_beta   90.00
_cell.angle_gamma   90.00
#
_symmetry.space_group_name_H-M   'P 1'
#
loop_
_entity.id
_entity.type
_entity.pdbx_description
1 polymer ?
#
loop_
_entity_poly.entity_id
_entity_poly.type
_entity_poly.pdbx_seq_one_letter_code
_entity_poly.pdbx_strand_id
1 'polypeptide(L)'
;YFSDSFKVYSMYSKTGDLDYTIYSFFFYPVADGVNVDGGLVVQPTITFPETMLPAYVGNDYEFELEIDTIYEIDNPWIEYSVKKADGTYIPGISQLQGNTDVEVLDGFTTGKGRVHITVFDSDIAKAAEAGSTMTLTFAFKDIKGNEARASYTVDILDEAVISNVKPAQGAQTGAEKRPEISAEISNAGENASVTMTVNGAEVNAAYANGKVTYTPAADMADGKVTVTVTVKRADEKETSKTWSFTIGEATFQRYFGQLHSHTQYSDGAGSLESALAYIKALPDSANVDFVAFTDHSNYFDKSGAANPEGALYDMTKATEYS
;
A
#
# COMPACT_ATOMS: atom_id res chain seq x y z
N TYR A 1 -34.69 40.92 25.74
CA TYR A 1 -35.13 39.70 26.44
C TYR A 1 -33.87 39.05 26.98
N PHE A 2 -33.69 39.12 28.31
CA PHE A 2 -32.58 38.45 29.00
C PHE A 2 -33.13 37.13 29.52
N SER A 3 -32.48 36.04 29.18
CA SER A 3 -32.86 34.72 29.71
C SER A 3 -32.17 34.48 31.06
N ASP A 4 -32.71 33.58 31.88
CA ASP A 4 -32.26 33.26 33.24
C ASP A 4 -30.83 32.72 33.33
N SER A 5 -30.10 32.66 32.22
CA SER A 5 -28.72 32.20 32.11
C SER A 5 -27.66 33.29 32.18
N PHE A 6 -27.97 34.45 32.69
CA PHE A 6 -27.01 35.54 32.85
C PHE A 6 -26.15 35.35 34.09
N LYS A 7 -24.85 35.26 33.91
CA LYS A 7 -23.88 35.42 35.02
C LYS A 7 -23.14 36.75 34.86
N VAL A 8 -23.30 37.65 35.80
CA VAL A 8 -22.53 38.90 35.90
C VAL A 8 -21.37 38.68 36.86
N TYR A 9 -20.17 38.80 36.38
CA TYR A 9 -18.97 38.80 37.21
C TYR A 9 -18.55 40.24 37.48
N SER A 10 -18.47 40.62 38.73
CA SER A 10 -17.86 41.88 39.13
C SER A 10 -16.42 41.62 39.57
N MET A 11 -15.45 42.32 38.97
CA MET A 11 -14.09 42.32 39.43
C MET A 11 -13.85 43.44 40.45
N TYR A 12 -13.33 43.08 41.62
CA TYR A 12 -12.82 44.04 42.58
C TYR A 12 -11.30 44.08 42.50
N SER A 13 -10.72 45.27 42.39
CA SER A 13 -9.30 45.46 42.58
C SER A 13 -8.95 45.26 44.08
N LYS A 14 -7.96 44.43 44.38
CA LYS A 14 -7.49 44.17 45.72
C LYS A 14 -6.72 45.34 46.35
N THR A 15 -6.41 46.37 45.57
CA THR A 15 -5.56 47.53 46.00
C THR A 15 -6.37 48.78 46.34
N GLY A 16 -7.69 48.80 46.09
CA GLY A 16 -8.51 49.96 46.44
C GLY A 16 -8.32 51.19 45.57
N ASP A 17 -7.43 51.16 44.59
CA ASP A 17 -7.24 52.21 43.60
C ASP A 17 -8.22 51.99 42.43
N LEU A 18 -8.99 53.03 42.13
CA LEU A 18 -9.90 53.03 40.99
C LEU A 18 -9.08 53.26 39.72
N ASP A 19 -8.59 52.20 39.14
CA ASP A 19 -8.06 52.23 37.78
C ASP A 19 -9.23 52.04 36.82
N TYR A 20 -9.60 53.08 36.12
CA TYR A 20 -10.71 53.07 35.15
C TYR A 20 -10.23 52.41 33.85
N THR A 21 -10.20 51.10 33.83
CA THR A 21 -10.12 50.37 32.57
C THR A 21 -11.52 50.14 32.07
N ILE A 22 -11.91 50.75 30.95
CA ILE A 22 -13.22 50.53 30.31
C ILE A 22 -13.14 49.18 29.64
N TYR A 23 -13.81 48.19 30.23
CA TYR A 23 -14.02 46.90 29.60
C TYR A 23 -15.29 46.98 28.72
N SER A 24 -15.15 46.74 27.42
CA SER A 24 -16.29 46.54 26.54
C SER A 24 -16.80 45.11 26.72
N PHE A 25 -18.00 44.95 27.27
CA PHE A 25 -18.64 43.65 27.41
C PHE A 25 -19.47 43.40 26.18
N PHE A 26 -19.18 42.33 25.46
CA PHE A 26 -20.05 41.81 24.38
C PHE A 26 -20.87 40.66 24.96
N PHE A 27 -22.19 40.80 24.89
CA PHE A 27 -23.12 39.77 25.35
C PHE A 27 -23.59 38.97 24.14
N TYR A 28 -23.31 37.71 24.14
CA TYR A 28 -23.87 36.79 23.15
C TYR A 28 -24.86 35.84 23.84
N PRO A 29 -25.99 35.48 23.21
CA PRO A 29 -26.85 34.43 23.74
C PRO A 29 -26.09 33.10 23.70
N VAL A 30 -25.93 32.45 24.86
CA VAL A 30 -25.23 31.22 25.00
C VAL A 30 -26.25 30.09 25.11
N ALA A 31 -26.13 29.06 24.28
CA ALA A 31 -26.92 27.86 24.40
C ALA A 31 -26.50 27.06 25.65
N ASP A 32 -27.41 26.23 26.18
CA ASP A 32 -27.15 25.38 27.35
C ASP A 32 -25.89 24.53 27.14
N GLY A 33 -24.98 24.55 28.12
CA GLY A 33 -23.74 23.74 28.13
C GLY A 33 -22.47 24.49 27.70
N VAL A 34 -22.56 25.78 27.40
CA VAL A 34 -21.37 26.58 27.02
C VAL A 34 -20.73 27.20 28.26
N ASN A 35 -19.43 26.91 28.45
CA ASN A 35 -18.66 27.46 29.55
C ASN A 35 -18.11 28.84 29.17
N VAL A 36 -18.52 29.89 29.89
CA VAL A 36 -18.16 31.27 29.58
C VAL A 36 -17.03 31.73 30.49
N ASP A 37 -15.82 31.31 30.18
CA ASP A 37 -14.61 31.89 30.76
C ASP A 37 -14.00 32.90 29.79
N GLY A 38 -14.71 34.03 29.60
CA GLY A 38 -14.19 35.22 28.96
C GLY A 38 -13.87 35.16 27.46
N GLY A 39 -14.38 34.18 26.70
CA GLY A 39 -14.19 34.06 25.26
C GLY A 39 -15.43 33.52 24.54
N LEU A 40 -15.53 33.79 23.26
CA LEU A 40 -16.54 33.16 22.40
C LEU A 40 -16.22 31.65 22.32
N VAL A 41 -17.04 30.82 22.96
CA VAL A 41 -16.88 29.37 22.89
C VAL A 41 -17.69 28.86 21.71
N VAL A 42 -17.08 28.81 20.57
CA VAL A 42 -17.58 28.04 19.45
C VAL A 42 -16.87 26.69 19.53
N GLN A 43 -17.64 25.62 19.69
CA GLN A 43 -17.07 24.28 19.68
C GLN A 43 -16.46 24.00 18.32
N PRO A 44 -15.21 23.52 18.27
CA PRO A 44 -14.64 23.11 17.00
C PRO A 44 -15.39 21.89 16.45
N THR A 45 -15.41 21.76 15.13
CA THR A 45 -16.11 20.68 14.43
C THR A 45 -15.18 19.91 13.52
N ILE A 46 -15.51 18.64 13.30
CA ILE A 46 -14.83 17.73 12.39
C ILE A 46 -15.89 17.15 11.45
N THR A 47 -15.62 17.19 10.16
CA THR A 47 -16.49 16.65 9.14
C THR A 47 -15.72 15.64 8.29
N PHE A 48 -16.10 14.37 8.38
CA PHE A 48 -15.65 13.35 7.44
C PHE A 48 -16.32 13.53 6.08
N PRO A 49 -15.72 13.07 4.98
CA PRO A 49 -16.40 12.96 3.70
C PRO A 49 -17.72 12.20 3.84
N GLU A 50 -18.72 12.59 3.05
CA GLU A 50 -20.03 11.92 3.04
C GLU A 50 -19.90 10.42 2.75
N THR A 51 -18.94 10.07 1.88
CA THR A 51 -18.60 8.69 1.56
C THR A 51 -17.09 8.53 1.60
N MET A 52 -16.61 7.60 2.41
CA MET A 52 -15.21 7.18 2.45
C MET A 52 -15.05 5.85 1.71
N LEU A 53 -13.95 5.73 1.00
CA LEU A 53 -13.58 4.49 0.31
C LEU A 53 -13.22 3.40 1.33
N PRO A 54 -13.35 2.11 1.00
CA PRO A 54 -12.88 1.03 1.85
C PRO A 54 -11.34 1.06 1.98
N ALA A 55 -10.84 0.54 3.08
CA ALA A 55 -9.42 0.25 3.25
C ALA A 55 -9.07 -1.10 2.59
N TYR A 56 -7.83 -1.27 2.19
CA TYR A 56 -7.34 -2.52 1.59
C TYR A 56 -6.22 -3.11 2.41
N VAL A 57 -6.28 -4.43 2.62
CA VAL A 57 -5.24 -5.17 3.32
C VAL A 57 -3.89 -4.98 2.62
N GLY A 58 -2.86 -4.58 3.37
CA GLY A 58 -1.51 -4.38 2.86
C GLY A 58 -1.26 -3.04 2.16
N ASN A 59 -2.23 -2.11 2.22
CA ASN A 59 -2.06 -0.76 1.68
C ASN A 59 -2.22 0.28 2.78
N ASP A 60 -1.52 1.39 2.64
CA ASP A 60 -1.79 2.57 3.45
C ASP A 60 -3.23 3.06 3.17
N TYR A 61 -3.87 3.58 4.19
CA TYR A 61 -5.19 4.16 4.06
C TYR A 61 -5.12 5.66 4.30
N GLU A 62 -5.39 6.41 3.25
CA GLU A 62 -5.27 7.86 3.23
C GLU A 62 -6.65 8.49 3.02
N PHE A 63 -6.92 9.58 3.73
CA PHE A 63 -8.13 10.37 3.57
C PHE A 63 -7.94 11.79 4.07
N GLU A 64 -8.82 12.69 3.61
CA GLU A 64 -8.90 14.05 4.11
C GLU A 64 -10.21 14.28 4.86
N LEU A 65 -10.18 15.13 5.87
CA LEU A 65 -11.37 15.61 6.56
C LEU A 65 -11.33 17.13 6.68
N GLU A 66 -12.50 17.71 6.85
CA GLU A 66 -12.63 19.14 7.12
C GLU A 66 -12.75 19.38 8.63
N ILE A 67 -12.14 20.46 9.07
CA ILE A 67 -12.28 20.98 10.43
C ILE A 67 -12.70 22.44 10.38
N ASP A 68 -13.42 22.88 11.41
CA ASP A 68 -13.73 24.28 11.62
C ASP A 68 -13.47 24.63 13.07
N THR A 69 -12.56 25.57 13.31
CA THR A 69 -12.14 26.01 14.65
C THR A 69 -11.79 27.48 14.65
N ILE A 70 -12.20 28.22 15.68
CA ILE A 70 -11.84 29.63 15.84
C ILE A 70 -10.50 29.85 16.51
N TYR A 71 -9.93 28.81 17.11
CA TYR A 71 -8.61 28.86 17.76
C TYR A 71 -7.67 27.89 17.08
N GLU A 72 -6.39 28.19 17.18
CA GLU A 72 -5.33 27.34 16.64
C GLU A 72 -5.38 25.92 17.23
N ILE A 73 -5.11 24.92 16.38
CA ILE A 73 -5.04 23.51 16.79
C ILE A 73 -3.78 23.30 17.61
N ASP A 74 -3.93 22.70 18.78
CA ASP A 74 -2.81 22.38 19.66
C ASP A 74 -2.38 20.93 19.57
N ASN A 75 -3.30 19.99 19.58
CA ASN A 75 -2.99 18.58 19.66
C ASN A 75 -3.96 17.72 18.82
N PRO A 76 -3.72 17.56 17.53
CA PRO A 76 -4.48 16.63 16.70
C PRO A 76 -4.01 15.19 16.90
N TRP A 77 -4.94 14.23 16.94
CA TRP A 77 -4.62 12.81 17.00
C TRP A 77 -5.71 11.97 16.33
N ILE A 78 -5.33 10.78 15.92
CA ILE A 78 -6.25 9.77 15.41
C ILE A 78 -6.19 8.50 16.25
N GLU A 79 -7.34 7.94 16.51
CA GLU A 79 -7.52 6.62 17.10
C GLU A 79 -8.21 5.74 16.08
N TYR A 80 -7.86 4.48 16.02
CA TYR A 80 -8.59 3.53 15.20
C TYR A 80 -8.71 2.18 15.92
N SER A 81 -9.75 1.45 15.57
CA SER A 81 -9.98 0.09 16.05
C SER A 81 -10.49 -0.77 14.90
N VAL A 82 -10.08 -2.03 14.89
CA VAL A 82 -10.49 -2.98 13.86
C VAL A 82 -11.32 -4.08 14.47
N LYS A 83 -12.46 -4.37 13.85
CA LYS A 83 -13.33 -5.49 14.16
C LYS A 83 -13.33 -6.51 13.05
N LYS A 84 -13.27 -7.78 13.40
CA LYS A 84 -13.53 -8.90 12.50
C LYS A 84 -15.01 -8.97 12.11
N ALA A 85 -15.32 -9.77 11.09
CA ALA A 85 -16.69 -10.00 10.63
C ALA A 85 -17.61 -10.56 11.74
N ASP A 86 -17.07 -11.29 12.71
CA ASP A 86 -17.81 -11.81 13.87
C ASP A 86 -18.05 -10.75 14.97
N GLY A 87 -17.57 -9.53 14.78
CA GLY A 87 -17.70 -8.40 15.70
C GLY A 87 -16.66 -8.37 16.82
N THR A 88 -15.70 -9.30 16.86
CA THR A 88 -14.61 -9.26 17.84
C THR A 88 -13.53 -8.26 17.44
N TYR A 89 -12.97 -7.55 18.41
CA TYR A 89 -11.85 -6.65 18.16
C TYR A 89 -10.55 -7.41 17.95
N ILE A 90 -9.71 -6.91 17.04
CA ILE A 90 -8.36 -7.45 16.86
C ILE A 90 -7.45 -6.85 17.93
N PRO A 91 -6.88 -7.66 18.84
CA PRO A 91 -6.01 -7.18 19.90
C PRO A 91 -4.74 -6.51 19.34
N GLY A 92 -4.33 -5.40 19.95
CA GLY A 92 -3.10 -4.69 19.58
C GLY A 92 -3.22 -3.79 18.36
N ILE A 93 -4.38 -3.73 17.72
CA ILE A 93 -4.74 -2.69 16.77
C ILE A 93 -5.76 -1.80 17.46
N SER A 94 -5.35 -1.03 18.34
CA SER A 94 -6.10 0.09 18.87
C SER A 94 -5.10 1.02 19.50
N GLN A 95 -5.19 2.26 19.07
CA GLN A 95 -4.66 3.40 19.77
C GLN A 95 -3.24 3.82 19.47
N LEU A 96 -3.21 5.06 19.07
CA LEU A 96 -2.23 6.06 19.45
C LEU A 96 -0.87 5.93 18.77
N GLN A 97 -0.72 6.75 17.75
CA GLN A 97 0.55 7.41 17.44
C GLN A 97 1.73 6.60 16.89
N GLY A 98 1.60 5.33 16.62
CA GLY A 98 2.73 4.58 16.07
C GLY A 98 2.73 4.42 14.56
N ASN A 99 1.54 4.31 13.97
CA ASN A 99 1.37 3.98 12.55
C ASN A 99 0.32 4.88 11.88
N THR A 100 0.28 6.13 12.28
CA THR A 100 -0.57 7.16 11.67
C THR A 100 0.21 8.45 11.50
N ASP A 101 -0.12 9.18 10.43
CA ASP A 101 0.35 10.55 10.23
C ASP A 101 -0.85 11.49 10.11
N VAL A 102 -0.70 12.70 10.62
CA VAL A 102 -1.73 13.75 10.61
C VAL A 102 -1.08 15.05 10.14
N GLU A 103 -1.40 15.42 8.90
CA GLU A 103 -0.87 16.63 8.29
C GLU A 103 -1.97 17.70 8.16
N VAL A 104 -1.73 18.88 8.71
CA VAL A 104 -2.58 20.05 8.52
C VAL A 104 -2.23 20.71 7.21
N LEU A 105 -3.19 20.73 6.28
CA LEU A 105 -2.96 21.21 4.91
C LEU A 105 -3.04 22.74 4.80
N ASP A 106 -2.42 23.28 3.74
CA ASP A 106 -2.50 24.69 3.33
C ASP A 106 -2.07 25.71 4.39
N GLY A 107 -1.27 25.31 5.39
CA GLY A 107 -0.82 26.19 6.48
C GLY A 107 -1.97 26.71 7.34
N PHE A 108 -3.07 25.96 7.39
CA PHE A 108 -4.26 26.29 8.13
C PHE A 108 -3.96 26.45 9.63
N THR A 109 -4.49 27.48 10.24
CA THR A 109 -4.37 27.74 11.68
C THR A 109 -5.71 27.94 12.38
N THR A 110 -6.66 28.61 11.74
CA THR A 110 -7.99 28.89 12.28
C THR A 110 -9.04 28.99 11.17
N GLY A 111 -10.31 28.82 11.50
CA GLY A 111 -11.44 28.81 10.57
C GLY A 111 -11.68 27.44 9.99
N LYS A 112 -12.06 27.37 8.71
CA LYS A 112 -12.22 26.11 7.97
C LYS A 112 -10.92 25.70 7.33
N GLY A 113 -10.54 24.46 7.54
CA GLY A 113 -9.33 23.87 6.97
C GLY A 113 -9.46 22.38 6.70
N ARG A 114 -8.42 21.80 6.13
CA ARG A 114 -8.36 20.38 5.81
C ARG A 114 -7.19 19.72 6.55
N VAL A 115 -7.39 18.48 6.89
CA VAL A 115 -6.38 17.62 7.51
C VAL A 115 -6.28 16.37 6.69
N HIS A 116 -5.08 16.03 6.26
CA HIS A 116 -4.75 14.76 5.63
C HIS A 116 -4.31 13.75 6.68
N ILE A 117 -4.81 12.54 6.58
CA ILE A 117 -4.54 11.47 7.55
C ILE A 117 -4.10 10.23 6.80
N THR A 118 -3.02 9.64 7.25
CA THR A 118 -2.53 8.33 6.79
C THR A 118 -2.56 7.33 7.93
N VAL A 119 -3.19 6.18 7.69
CA VAL A 119 -3.08 4.97 8.52
C VAL A 119 -2.21 3.98 7.75
N PHE A 120 -1.04 3.66 8.29
CA PHE A 120 -0.05 2.85 7.58
C PHE A 120 -0.43 1.38 7.48
N ASP A 121 0.02 0.72 6.42
CA ASP A 121 -0.34 -0.63 5.99
C ASP A 121 -0.14 -1.72 7.04
N SER A 122 0.86 -1.57 7.91
CA SER A 122 1.17 -2.56 8.95
C SER A 122 0.00 -2.88 9.87
N ASP A 123 -0.90 -1.93 10.09
CA ASP A 123 -2.06 -2.13 10.93
C ASP A 123 -3.25 -2.69 10.15
N ILE A 124 -3.41 -2.26 8.90
CA ILE A 124 -4.42 -2.83 8.02
C ILE A 124 -4.07 -4.28 7.67
N ALA A 125 -2.79 -4.60 7.48
CA ALA A 125 -2.31 -5.95 7.25
C ALA A 125 -2.59 -6.90 8.42
N LYS A 126 -2.56 -6.41 9.67
CA LYS A 126 -2.94 -7.21 10.85
C LYS A 126 -4.43 -7.53 10.91
N ALA A 127 -5.24 -6.75 10.21
CA ALA A 127 -6.69 -6.92 10.15
C ALA A 127 -7.15 -7.93 9.08
N ALA A 128 -6.26 -8.64 8.46
CA ALA A 128 -6.31 -9.40 7.21
C ALA A 128 -7.41 -10.48 7.07
N GLU A 129 -8.59 -10.24 7.57
CA GLU A 129 -9.75 -11.08 7.29
C GLU A 129 -10.77 -10.26 6.49
N ALA A 130 -11.16 -10.77 5.34
CA ALA A 130 -12.23 -10.17 4.53
C ALA A 130 -13.50 -9.96 5.36
N GLY A 131 -14.11 -8.78 5.23
CA GLY A 131 -15.29 -8.39 5.99
C GLY A 131 -14.99 -7.78 7.37
N SER A 132 -13.73 -7.52 7.69
CA SER A 132 -13.38 -6.68 8.85
C SER A 132 -13.78 -5.22 8.59
N THR A 133 -13.98 -4.45 9.66
CA THR A 133 -14.25 -3.02 9.61
C THR A 133 -13.22 -2.26 10.44
N MET A 134 -12.86 -1.06 10.01
CA MET A 134 -12.01 -0.15 10.77
C MET A 134 -12.81 1.09 11.16
N THR A 135 -12.88 1.37 12.45
CA THR A 135 -13.45 2.61 12.97
C THR A 135 -12.31 3.59 13.25
N LEU A 136 -12.33 4.68 12.54
CA LEU A 136 -11.43 5.81 12.67
C LEU A 136 -12.07 6.86 13.55
N THR A 137 -11.33 7.41 14.50
CA THR A 137 -11.78 8.52 15.35
C THR A 137 -10.71 9.60 15.32
N PHE A 138 -11.01 10.69 14.63
CA PHE A 138 -10.16 11.87 14.66
C PHE A 138 -10.60 12.79 15.79
N ALA A 139 -9.63 13.33 16.51
CA ALA A 139 -9.86 14.30 17.58
C ALA A 139 -8.75 15.34 17.60
N PHE A 140 -9.07 16.53 18.05
CA PHE A 140 -8.09 17.56 18.34
C PHE A 140 -8.55 18.45 19.49
N LYS A 141 -7.59 19.09 20.10
CA LYS A 141 -7.82 20.22 21.02
C LYS A 141 -7.35 21.51 20.35
N ASP A 142 -8.01 22.59 20.68
CA ASP A 142 -7.48 23.90 20.36
C ASP A 142 -6.62 24.44 21.54
N ILE A 143 -5.93 25.55 21.31
CA ILE A 143 -5.10 26.18 22.35
C ILE A 143 -5.88 26.70 23.57
N LYS A 144 -7.21 26.65 23.52
CA LYS A 144 -8.08 26.95 24.65
C LYS A 144 -8.59 25.70 25.38
N GLY A 145 -8.21 24.52 24.89
CA GLY A 145 -8.58 23.23 25.44
C GLY A 145 -9.97 22.74 25.03
N ASN A 146 -10.63 23.37 24.04
CA ASN A 146 -11.86 22.85 23.50
C ASN A 146 -11.53 21.63 22.63
N GLU A 147 -12.23 20.52 22.85
CA GLU A 147 -12.02 19.26 22.14
C GLU A 147 -13.12 19.02 21.11
N ALA A 148 -12.74 18.65 19.91
CA ALA A 148 -13.61 18.06 18.91
C ALA A 148 -13.28 16.59 18.70
N ARG A 149 -14.27 15.76 18.45
CA ARG A 149 -14.14 14.35 18.21
C ARG A 149 -15.21 13.87 17.24
N ALA A 150 -14.79 13.14 16.21
CA ALA A 150 -15.70 12.52 15.25
C ALA A 150 -15.17 11.17 14.81
N SER A 151 -16.09 10.26 14.46
CA SER A 151 -15.73 8.89 14.06
C SER A 151 -16.42 8.52 12.74
N TYR A 152 -15.72 7.69 11.96
CA TYR A 152 -16.24 7.08 10.76
C TYR A 152 -15.80 5.61 10.71
N THR A 153 -16.63 4.73 10.13
CA THR A 153 -16.31 3.32 9.98
C THR A 153 -16.24 2.97 8.50
N VAL A 154 -15.15 2.33 8.10
CA VAL A 154 -14.91 1.84 6.74
C VAL A 154 -14.77 0.32 6.74
N ASP A 155 -15.11 -0.31 5.62
CA ASP A 155 -14.85 -1.72 5.38
C ASP A 155 -13.38 -1.95 5.07
N ILE A 156 -12.85 -3.12 5.48
CA ILE A 156 -11.53 -3.60 5.08
C ILE A 156 -11.73 -4.74 4.09
N LEU A 157 -11.16 -4.59 2.91
CA LEU A 157 -11.30 -5.51 1.79
C LEU A 157 -9.94 -6.04 1.34
N ASP A 158 -9.95 -7.23 0.72
CA ASP A 158 -8.81 -7.72 -0.03
C ASP A 158 -8.77 -7.05 -1.41
N GLU A 159 -7.57 -6.79 -1.93
CA GLU A 159 -7.42 -6.35 -3.31
C GLU A 159 -7.84 -7.45 -4.30
N ALA A 160 -8.26 -7.04 -5.48
CA ALA A 160 -8.46 -7.97 -6.59
C ALA A 160 -7.12 -8.64 -6.95
N VAL A 161 -7.15 -9.96 -7.16
CA VAL A 161 -5.97 -10.73 -7.57
C VAL A 161 -6.21 -11.36 -8.93
N ILE A 162 -5.30 -11.09 -9.87
CA ILE A 162 -5.32 -11.68 -11.22
C ILE A 162 -4.25 -12.77 -11.26
N SER A 163 -4.68 -14.02 -11.45
CA SER A 163 -3.84 -15.21 -11.37
C SER A 163 -4.10 -16.18 -12.53
N ASN A 164 -3.39 -17.30 -12.56
CA ASN A 164 -3.59 -18.42 -13.48
C ASN A 164 -3.79 -18.01 -14.95
N VAL A 165 -2.92 -17.06 -15.40
CA VAL A 165 -3.00 -16.55 -16.78
C VAL A 165 -2.69 -17.64 -17.81
N LYS A 166 -3.44 -17.63 -18.90
CA LYS A 166 -3.24 -18.53 -20.05
C LYS A 166 -3.25 -17.73 -21.34
N PRO A 167 -2.38 -18.09 -22.33
CA PRO A 167 -1.18 -18.89 -22.15
C PRO A 167 -0.30 -18.32 -21.04
N ALA A 168 0.50 -19.16 -20.36
CA ALA A 168 1.35 -18.73 -19.25
C ALA A 168 2.37 -17.68 -19.71
N GLN A 169 2.92 -16.92 -18.75
CA GLN A 169 3.99 -15.96 -19.03
C GLN A 169 5.14 -16.66 -19.75
N GLY A 170 5.48 -16.15 -20.92
CA GLY A 170 6.57 -16.68 -21.75
C GLY A 170 6.29 -17.97 -22.49
N ALA A 171 5.08 -18.53 -22.41
CA ALA A 171 4.70 -19.73 -23.16
C ALA A 171 4.80 -19.54 -24.68
N GLN A 172 5.00 -20.62 -25.38
CA GLN A 172 4.94 -20.70 -26.86
C GLN A 172 3.76 -21.57 -27.25
N THR A 173 2.96 -21.12 -28.21
CA THR A 173 1.75 -21.85 -28.61
C THR A 173 1.99 -22.88 -29.72
N GLY A 174 3.20 -22.91 -30.31
CA GLY A 174 3.52 -23.78 -31.41
C GLY A 174 2.56 -23.60 -32.59
N ALA A 175 1.88 -24.67 -33.03
CA ALA A 175 0.95 -24.63 -34.13
C ALA A 175 -0.38 -23.93 -33.80
N GLU A 176 -0.72 -23.73 -32.52
CA GLU A 176 -1.97 -23.07 -32.11
C GLU A 176 -1.90 -21.56 -32.38
N LYS A 177 -2.72 -21.07 -33.30
CA LYS A 177 -2.78 -19.68 -33.69
C LYS A 177 -3.93 -18.89 -33.05
N ARG A 178 -4.87 -19.58 -32.39
CA ARG A 178 -6.02 -18.97 -31.70
C ARG A 178 -6.17 -19.51 -30.29
N PRO A 179 -5.14 -19.41 -29.45
CA PRO A 179 -5.21 -19.91 -28.10
C PRO A 179 -6.30 -19.18 -27.28
N GLU A 180 -6.95 -19.90 -26.38
CA GLU A 180 -7.75 -19.25 -25.35
C GLU A 180 -6.83 -18.40 -24.47
N ILE A 181 -7.11 -17.11 -24.42
CA ILE A 181 -6.45 -16.17 -23.52
C ILE A 181 -7.35 -15.99 -22.31
N SER A 182 -6.85 -16.27 -21.11
CA SER A 182 -7.66 -16.18 -19.91
C SER A 182 -6.86 -15.84 -18.66
N ALA A 183 -7.57 -15.35 -17.64
CA ALA A 183 -7.05 -15.16 -16.30
C ALA A 183 -8.15 -15.45 -15.28
N GLU A 184 -7.76 -15.94 -14.11
CA GLU A 184 -8.63 -16.05 -12.95
C GLU A 184 -8.54 -14.79 -12.10
N ILE A 185 -9.68 -14.34 -11.60
CA ILE A 185 -9.81 -13.13 -10.81
C ILE A 185 -10.53 -13.49 -9.51
N SER A 186 -9.88 -13.20 -8.39
CA SER A 186 -10.49 -13.25 -7.06
C SER A 186 -10.63 -11.86 -6.49
N ASN A 187 -11.52 -11.69 -5.52
CA ASN A 187 -11.77 -10.43 -4.80
C ASN A 187 -12.12 -9.23 -5.70
N ALA A 188 -12.70 -9.48 -6.88
CA ALA A 188 -13.11 -8.39 -7.77
C ALA A 188 -14.17 -7.47 -7.15
N GLY A 189 -14.94 -7.97 -6.19
CA GLY A 189 -16.07 -7.26 -5.61
C GLY A 189 -17.32 -7.32 -6.50
N GLU A 190 -18.43 -6.85 -5.95
CA GLU A 190 -19.68 -6.74 -6.72
C GLU A 190 -19.56 -5.59 -7.73
N ASN A 191 -20.20 -5.77 -8.88
CA ASN A 191 -20.25 -4.77 -9.96
C ASN A 191 -18.88 -4.32 -10.50
N ALA A 192 -17.84 -5.13 -10.33
CA ALA A 192 -16.54 -4.83 -10.93
C ALA A 192 -16.60 -4.90 -12.46
N SER A 193 -15.90 -3.99 -13.11
CA SER A 193 -15.65 -4.01 -14.55
C SER A 193 -14.34 -4.75 -14.81
N VAL A 194 -14.32 -5.68 -15.74
CA VAL A 194 -13.12 -6.40 -16.15
C VAL A 194 -12.90 -6.20 -17.64
N THR A 195 -11.74 -5.65 -17.99
CA THR A 195 -11.32 -5.41 -19.36
C THR A 195 -10.07 -6.19 -19.71
N MET A 196 -9.91 -6.54 -20.98
CA MET A 196 -8.71 -7.20 -21.51
C MET A 196 -8.23 -6.48 -22.76
N THR A 197 -6.93 -6.22 -22.82
CA THR A 197 -6.28 -5.76 -24.04
C THR A 197 -5.31 -6.80 -24.55
N VAL A 198 -5.24 -6.94 -25.87
CA VAL A 198 -4.26 -7.80 -26.56
C VAL A 198 -3.47 -6.92 -27.52
N ASN A 199 -2.16 -6.88 -27.35
CA ASN A 199 -1.25 -5.97 -28.07
C ASN A 199 -1.70 -4.49 -28.00
N GLY A 200 -2.25 -4.09 -26.85
CA GLY A 200 -2.72 -2.72 -26.61
C GLY A 200 -4.13 -2.41 -27.15
N ALA A 201 -4.74 -3.30 -27.90
CA ALA A 201 -6.12 -3.15 -28.37
C ALA A 201 -7.10 -3.86 -27.40
N GLU A 202 -8.16 -3.17 -27.00
CA GLU A 202 -9.22 -3.77 -26.20
C GLU A 202 -9.95 -4.84 -27.01
N VAL A 203 -10.23 -5.99 -26.36
CA VAL A 203 -10.92 -7.12 -26.94
C VAL A 203 -12.23 -7.39 -26.20
N ASN A 204 -13.21 -7.95 -26.90
CA ASN A 204 -14.47 -8.34 -26.30
C ASN A 204 -14.29 -9.66 -25.51
N ALA A 205 -13.71 -9.57 -24.32
CA ALA A 205 -13.50 -10.69 -23.41
C ALA A 205 -14.76 -10.93 -22.57
N ALA A 206 -15.10 -12.19 -22.34
CA ALA A 206 -16.18 -12.56 -21.44
C ALA A 206 -15.67 -12.72 -20.02
N TYR A 207 -16.32 -12.06 -19.06
CA TYR A 207 -16.04 -12.25 -17.63
C TYR A 207 -17.22 -12.94 -16.96
N ALA A 208 -16.98 -14.12 -16.41
CA ALA A 208 -17.97 -14.87 -15.66
C ALA A 208 -17.31 -15.79 -14.63
N ASN A 209 -17.95 -15.95 -13.47
CA ASN A 209 -17.50 -16.88 -12.41
C ASN A 209 -16.03 -16.70 -12.02
N GLY A 210 -15.56 -15.44 -11.91
CA GLY A 210 -14.19 -15.16 -11.54
C GLY A 210 -13.14 -15.47 -12.61
N LYS A 211 -13.55 -15.68 -13.86
CA LYS A 211 -12.64 -15.92 -14.98
C LYS A 211 -12.95 -14.97 -16.13
N VAL A 212 -11.92 -14.29 -16.64
CA VAL A 212 -11.98 -13.54 -17.89
C VAL A 212 -11.39 -14.39 -19.02
N THR A 213 -12.09 -14.45 -20.17
CA THR A 213 -11.68 -15.28 -21.31
C THR A 213 -11.87 -14.55 -22.63
N TYR A 214 -10.94 -14.77 -23.53
CA TYR A 214 -11.00 -14.31 -24.92
C TYR A 214 -10.39 -15.35 -25.85
N THR A 215 -11.03 -15.63 -26.98
CA THR A 215 -10.46 -16.46 -28.05
C THR A 215 -10.44 -15.63 -29.34
N PRO A 216 -9.28 -15.46 -29.98
CA PRO A 216 -9.18 -14.71 -31.23
C PRO A 216 -10.07 -15.30 -32.31
N ALA A 217 -10.83 -14.44 -33.00
CA ALA A 217 -11.72 -14.87 -34.09
C ALA A 217 -10.97 -15.35 -35.35
N ALA A 218 -9.75 -14.89 -35.55
CA ALA A 218 -8.86 -15.24 -36.65
C ALA A 218 -7.48 -15.63 -36.12
N ASP A 219 -6.71 -16.30 -36.96
CA ASP A 219 -5.33 -16.69 -36.63
C ASP A 219 -4.49 -15.46 -36.37
N MET A 220 -3.79 -15.49 -35.25
CA MET A 220 -2.82 -14.48 -34.85
C MET A 220 -1.50 -14.70 -35.62
N ALA A 221 -0.85 -13.61 -35.96
CA ALA A 221 0.49 -13.66 -36.56
C ALA A 221 1.51 -14.23 -35.57
N ASP A 222 2.54 -14.90 -36.09
CA ASP A 222 3.65 -15.36 -35.29
C ASP A 222 4.37 -14.21 -34.62
N GLY A 223 4.77 -14.41 -33.38
CA GLY A 223 5.49 -13.42 -32.59
C GLY A 223 4.96 -13.24 -31.20
N LYS A 224 5.54 -12.27 -30.50
CA LYS A 224 5.18 -11.92 -29.12
C LYS A 224 3.80 -11.28 -29.06
N VAL A 225 2.98 -11.78 -28.16
CA VAL A 225 1.67 -11.22 -27.80
C VAL A 225 1.75 -10.71 -26.38
N THR A 226 1.29 -9.49 -26.14
CA THR A 226 1.19 -8.90 -24.81
C THR A 226 -0.28 -8.76 -24.45
N VAL A 227 -0.64 -9.24 -23.28
CA VAL A 227 -2.01 -9.16 -22.74
C VAL A 227 -2.00 -8.37 -21.45
N THR A 228 -2.98 -7.49 -21.29
CA THR A 228 -3.24 -6.81 -20.01
C THR A 228 -4.70 -7.05 -19.64
N VAL A 229 -4.92 -7.52 -18.42
CA VAL A 229 -6.25 -7.57 -17.79
C VAL A 229 -6.29 -6.50 -16.72
N THR A 230 -7.36 -5.73 -16.70
CA THR A 230 -7.62 -4.71 -15.69
C THR A 230 -8.97 -5.00 -15.03
N VAL A 231 -8.96 -5.04 -13.72
CA VAL A 231 -10.15 -5.12 -12.88
C VAL A 231 -10.36 -3.75 -12.24
N LYS A 232 -11.49 -3.14 -12.51
CA LYS A 232 -11.91 -1.89 -11.87
C LYS A 232 -13.12 -2.16 -11.00
N ARG A 233 -12.96 -1.91 -9.72
CA ARG A 233 -14.01 -2.14 -8.70
C ARG A 233 -15.01 -0.99 -8.69
N ALA A 234 -16.14 -1.20 -8.03
CA ALA A 234 -17.17 -0.16 -7.88
C ALA A 234 -16.70 1.07 -7.06
N ASP A 235 -15.68 0.90 -6.24
CA ASP A 235 -15.01 1.96 -5.47
C ASP A 235 -13.85 2.64 -6.24
N GLU A 236 -13.80 2.46 -7.56
CA GLU A 236 -12.80 3.00 -8.48
C GLU A 236 -11.38 2.41 -8.33
N LYS A 237 -11.14 1.53 -7.35
CA LYS A 237 -9.83 0.85 -7.22
C LYS A 237 -9.55 -0.03 -8.42
N GLU A 238 -8.38 0.13 -9.01
CA GLU A 238 -7.94 -0.64 -10.17
C GLU A 238 -6.79 -1.57 -9.83
N THR A 239 -6.88 -2.80 -10.34
CA THR A 239 -5.79 -3.78 -10.30
C THR A 239 -5.56 -4.29 -11.71
N SER A 240 -4.31 -4.28 -12.17
CA SER A 240 -3.98 -4.78 -13.51
C SER A 240 -2.82 -5.77 -13.49
N LYS A 241 -2.84 -6.68 -14.45
CA LYS A 241 -1.76 -7.62 -14.69
C LYS A 241 -1.46 -7.72 -16.18
N THR A 242 -0.19 -7.54 -16.49
CA THR A 242 0.32 -7.69 -17.86
C THR A 242 1.21 -8.92 -17.93
N TRP A 243 1.01 -9.72 -18.98
CA TRP A 243 1.89 -10.85 -19.31
C TRP A 243 2.07 -10.96 -20.81
N SER A 244 2.99 -11.81 -21.22
CA SER A 244 3.22 -12.07 -22.65
C SER A 244 3.51 -13.54 -22.93
N PHE A 245 3.13 -13.97 -24.13
CA PHE A 245 3.43 -15.28 -24.69
C PHE A 245 3.80 -15.12 -26.18
N THR A 246 4.15 -16.21 -26.85
CA THR A 246 4.54 -16.20 -28.25
C THR A 246 3.60 -17.09 -29.06
N ILE A 247 3.01 -16.56 -30.13
CA ILE A 247 2.35 -17.35 -31.15
C ILE A 247 3.42 -17.98 -32.04
N GLY A 248 3.30 -19.25 -32.29
CA GLY A 248 4.33 -20.01 -32.98
C GLY A 248 5.48 -20.43 -32.04
N GLU A 249 6.60 -20.72 -32.65
CA GLU A 249 7.83 -21.02 -31.92
C GLU A 249 8.69 -19.76 -31.89
N ALA A 250 9.31 -19.49 -30.74
CA ALA A 250 10.23 -18.38 -30.66
C ALA A 250 11.46 -18.65 -31.53
N THR A 251 11.86 -17.64 -32.30
CA THR A 251 13.10 -17.68 -33.11
C THR A 251 14.35 -17.75 -32.24
N PHE A 252 14.24 -17.38 -30.96
CA PHE A 252 15.32 -17.44 -29.98
C PHE A 252 14.92 -18.35 -28.82
N GLN A 253 15.81 -19.26 -28.45
CA GLN A 253 15.67 -19.98 -27.19
C GLN A 253 16.04 -19.07 -26.03
N ARG A 254 15.33 -19.21 -24.93
CA ARG A 254 15.69 -18.55 -23.68
C ARG A 254 16.54 -19.51 -22.88
N TYR A 255 17.62 -18.96 -22.34
CA TYR A 255 18.48 -19.65 -21.42
C TYR A 255 18.46 -18.91 -20.10
N PHE A 256 18.32 -19.64 -19.01
CA PHE A 256 18.32 -19.11 -17.66
C PHE A 256 19.61 -19.53 -16.97
N GLY A 257 20.27 -18.61 -16.30
CA GLY A 257 21.50 -18.95 -15.64
C GLY A 257 22.00 -17.88 -14.69
N GLN A 258 23.03 -18.26 -13.97
CA GLN A 258 23.73 -17.40 -13.02
C GLN A 258 24.98 -16.83 -13.68
N LEU A 259 25.09 -15.52 -13.75
CA LEU A 259 26.21 -14.81 -14.40
C LEU A 259 27.31 -14.41 -13.41
N HIS A 260 27.10 -14.58 -12.11
CA HIS A 260 28.02 -14.12 -11.08
C HIS A 260 28.01 -15.09 -9.90
N SER A 261 29.04 -15.90 -9.79
CA SER A 261 29.23 -16.84 -8.69
C SER A 261 30.70 -16.92 -8.33
N HIS A 262 31.00 -17.10 -7.04
CA HIS A 262 32.35 -17.21 -6.54
C HIS A 262 32.58 -18.58 -5.91
N THR A 263 33.81 -19.07 -6.02
CA THR A 263 34.28 -20.30 -5.39
C THR A 263 35.31 -19.99 -4.31
N GLN A 264 35.88 -21.04 -3.72
CA GLN A 264 36.97 -20.89 -2.76
C GLN A 264 38.25 -20.27 -3.35
N TYR A 265 38.34 -20.08 -4.67
CA TYR A 265 39.42 -19.35 -5.32
C TYR A 265 39.38 -17.84 -5.05
N SER A 266 38.25 -17.35 -4.57
CA SER A 266 38.14 -16.00 -4.07
C SER A 266 37.47 -15.94 -2.69
N ASP A 267 36.28 -15.44 -2.56
CA ASP A 267 35.55 -15.28 -1.30
C ASP A 267 34.35 -16.24 -1.16
N GLY A 268 34.16 -17.15 -2.10
CA GLY A 268 33.17 -18.20 -2.02
C GLY A 268 33.60 -19.35 -1.09
N ALA A 269 32.62 -20.08 -0.56
CA ALA A 269 32.88 -21.13 0.45
C ALA A 269 33.13 -22.52 -0.12
N GLY A 270 32.77 -22.80 -1.37
CA GLY A 270 32.84 -24.15 -1.97
C GLY A 270 33.92 -24.29 -3.05
N SER A 271 34.41 -25.49 -3.25
CA SER A 271 35.30 -25.76 -4.39
C SER A 271 34.52 -25.71 -5.71
N LEU A 272 35.22 -25.42 -6.81
CA LEU A 272 34.63 -25.44 -8.15
C LEU A 272 33.98 -26.81 -8.45
N GLU A 273 34.66 -27.90 -8.09
CA GLU A 273 34.15 -29.27 -8.30
C GLU A 273 32.84 -29.50 -7.53
N SER A 274 32.76 -29.06 -6.28
CA SER A 274 31.54 -29.21 -5.48
C SER A 274 30.40 -28.37 -6.02
N ALA A 275 30.67 -27.14 -6.48
CA ALA A 275 29.69 -26.26 -7.09
C ALA A 275 29.15 -26.85 -8.41
N LEU A 276 30.03 -27.38 -9.27
CA LEU A 276 29.65 -28.03 -10.53
C LEU A 276 28.85 -29.31 -10.29
N ALA A 277 29.25 -30.12 -9.29
CA ALA A 277 28.49 -31.31 -8.91
C ALA A 277 27.06 -30.96 -8.43
N TYR A 278 26.93 -29.90 -7.64
CA TYR A 278 25.63 -29.40 -7.19
C TYR A 278 24.77 -28.97 -8.37
N ILE A 279 25.33 -28.16 -9.28
CA ILE A 279 24.57 -27.65 -10.46
C ILE A 279 24.12 -28.81 -11.34
N LYS A 280 25.01 -29.82 -11.60
CA LYS A 280 24.66 -30.99 -12.40
C LYS A 280 23.61 -31.89 -11.74
N ALA A 281 23.45 -31.82 -10.43
CA ALA A 281 22.44 -32.56 -9.68
C ALA A 281 21.11 -31.83 -9.55
N LEU A 282 21.00 -30.57 -10.02
CA LEU A 282 19.76 -29.85 -10.02
C LEU A 282 18.71 -30.51 -10.91
N PRO A 283 17.46 -30.63 -10.48
CA PRO A 283 16.39 -31.13 -11.33
C PRO A 283 16.10 -30.15 -12.47
N ASP A 284 15.58 -30.65 -13.58
CA ASP A 284 15.15 -29.83 -14.73
C ASP A 284 14.19 -28.68 -14.32
N SER A 285 13.41 -28.90 -13.26
CA SER A 285 12.51 -27.88 -12.69
C SER A 285 13.21 -26.66 -12.10
N ALA A 286 14.52 -26.77 -11.81
CA ALA A 286 15.31 -25.62 -11.39
C ALA A 286 15.61 -24.64 -12.52
N ASN A 287 15.43 -25.10 -13.77
CA ASN A 287 15.52 -24.29 -14.98
C ASN A 287 16.84 -23.48 -15.07
N VAL A 288 17.96 -24.13 -14.82
CA VAL A 288 19.31 -23.54 -14.91
C VAL A 288 20.03 -24.11 -16.11
N ASP A 289 20.25 -23.31 -17.14
CA ASP A 289 20.91 -23.71 -18.38
C ASP A 289 22.42 -23.47 -18.34
N PHE A 290 22.88 -22.45 -17.61
CA PHE A 290 24.28 -22.11 -17.51
C PHE A 290 24.64 -21.45 -16.18
N VAL A 291 25.89 -21.54 -15.77
CA VAL A 291 26.44 -20.81 -14.63
C VAL A 291 27.85 -20.30 -15.01
N ALA A 292 28.11 -19.05 -14.64
CA ALA A 292 29.45 -18.47 -14.75
C ALA A 292 30.06 -18.30 -13.37
N PHE A 293 31.26 -18.82 -13.20
CA PHE A 293 32.10 -18.58 -12.04
C PHE A 293 32.98 -17.37 -12.34
N THR A 294 32.91 -16.37 -11.51
CA THR A 294 33.53 -15.06 -11.69
C THR A 294 34.32 -14.65 -10.47
N ASP A 295 35.19 -15.59 -10.01
CA ASP A 295 36.05 -15.39 -8.87
C ASP A 295 36.88 -14.11 -8.99
N HIS A 296 37.12 -13.44 -7.89
CA HIS A 296 37.93 -12.22 -7.86
C HIS A 296 39.36 -12.45 -8.29
N SER A 297 39.79 -11.85 -9.37
CA SER A 297 41.14 -12.05 -9.94
C SER A 297 42.25 -11.60 -9.00
N ASN A 298 41.99 -10.67 -8.09
CA ASN A 298 42.98 -10.22 -7.10
C ASN A 298 43.30 -11.24 -6.00
N TYR A 299 42.57 -12.37 -5.98
CA TYR A 299 42.85 -13.46 -5.05
C TYR A 299 43.73 -14.56 -5.67
N PHE A 300 43.86 -14.61 -7.00
CA PHE A 300 44.56 -15.72 -7.68
C PHE A 300 46.05 -15.75 -7.45
N ASP A 301 46.66 -14.62 -7.14
CA ASP A 301 48.09 -14.47 -6.87
C ASP A 301 48.45 -14.42 -5.37
N LYS A 302 47.42 -14.62 -4.49
CA LYS A 302 47.59 -14.56 -3.05
C LYS A 302 47.44 -15.93 -2.40
N SER A 303 48.37 -16.27 -1.54
CA SER A 303 48.24 -17.46 -0.70
C SER A 303 47.15 -17.24 0.37
N GLY A 304 46.40 -18.30 0.63
CA GLY A 304 45.33 -18.31 1.65
C GLY A 304 44.74 -19.71 1.79
N ALA A 305 43.68 -19.81 2.61
CA ALA A 305 42.99 -21.08 2.83
C ALA A 305 42.36 -21.63 1.53
N ALA A 306 41.90 -20.76 0.66
CA ALA A 306 41.26 -21.11 -0.61
C ALA A 306 42.28 -21.31 -1.77
N ASN A 307 43.43 -20.65 -1.69
CA ASN A 307 44.51 -20.76 -2.67
C ASN A 307 45.85 -20.77 -1.92
N PRO A 308 46.17 -21.88 -1.21
CA PRO A 308 47.32 -21.95 -0.27
C PRO A 308 48.66 -21.78 -0.94
N GLU A 309 48.82 -22.10 -2.22
CA GLU A 309 50.06 -22.00 -2.95
C GLU A 309 50.29 -20.63 -3.62
N GLY A 310 49.27 -19.75 -3.59
CA GLY A 310 49.32 -18.45 -4.27
C GLY A 310 49.48 -18.59 -5.78
N ALA A 311 49.15 -19.73 -6.33
CA ALA A 311 49.24 -19.98 -7.77
C ALA A 311 48.07 -19.34 -8.50
N LEU A 312 48.31 -18.87 -9.73
CA LEU A 312 47.26 -18.48 -10.63
C LEU A 312 46.32 -19.65 -10.89
N TYR A 313 45.04 -19.37 -11.03
CA TYR A 313 44.04 -20.38 -11.38
C TYR A 313 44.41 -21.05 -12.71
N ASP A 314 44.46 -22.38 -12.70
CA ASP A 314 44.77 -23.14 -13.91
C ASP A 314 43.57 -23.17 -14.85
N MET A 315 43.59 -22.30 -15.85
CA MET A 315 42.55 -22.21 -16.87
C MET A 315 42.32 -23.49 -17.66
N THR A 316 43.30 -24.42 -17.65
CA THR A 316 43.11 -25.70 -18.33
C THR A 316 42.04 -26.55 -17.64
N LYS A 317 41.90 -26.46 -16.30
CA LYS A 317 40.82 -27.14 -15.57
C LYS A 317 39.45 -26.55 -15.86
N ALA A 318 39.34 -25.26 -16.14
CA ALA A 318 38.06 -24.67 -16.49
C ALA A 318 37.51 -25.22 -17.81
N THR A 319 38.39 -25.57 -18.75
CA THR A 319 37.98 -26.15 -20.05
C THR A 319 37.61 -27.62 -19.96
N GLU A 320 38.04 -28.34 -18.91
CA GLU A 320 37.62 -29.73 -18.68
C GLU A 320 36.16 -29.89 -18.23
N TYR A 321 35.54 -28.81 -17.81
CA TYR A 321 34.15 -28.79 -17.30
C TYR A 321 33.16 -28.10 -18.24
N SER A 322 33.60 -27.54 -19.36
CA SER A 322 32.79 -26.84 -20.35
C SER A 322 32.15 -27.76 -21.41
#